data_48763f14ca142139882660a5c1a5a6bc
#
_entry.id   48763f14ca142139882660a5c1a5a6bc
#
_cell.length_a   1.000
_cell.length_b   1.000
_cell.length_c   1.000
_cell.angle_alpha   90.00
_cell.angle_beta   90.00
_cell.angle_gamma   90.00
#
_symmetry.space_group_name_H-M   'P 1'
#
loop_
_entity.id
_entity.type
_entity.pdbx_description
1 polymer ?
#
loop_
_entity_poly.entity_id
_entity_poly.type
_entity_poly.pdbx_seq_one_letter_code
_entity_poly.pdbx_strand_id
1 'polypeptide(L)'
;MDRSTISEVLHYIDGERVPSLDGETLENIEPATGKSLGSIAAGKSSDVDRAVEAASRAAQSWAESPPEVRGYHLEKLAQGIENRIEDLAMAESIDNGKPVSVARSLDIPRAAANLRFFAGAARYQHEDAFRTRLPGDQLWNVSVTRPIGISGCISPWNLPLYLFTWKIAPALAAGCTVVGKPSEVTPVTADLLGRIASETG
;
A
#
# COMPACT_ATOMS: atom_id res chain seq x y z
N MET A 1 -17.46 -8.87 11.61
CA MET A 1 -16.04 -9.22 11.64
C MET A 1 -15.72 -9.98 12.94
N ASP A 2 -15.02 -11.13 12.85
CA ASP A 2 -14.53 -11.85 14.03
C ASP A 2 -13.24 -11.18 14.54
N ARG A 3 -13.15 -10.94 15.85
CA ARG A 3 -11.95 -10.36 16.49
C ARG A 3 -10.70 -11.24 16.33
N SER A 4 -10.86 -12.56 16.18
CA SER A 4 -9.74 -13.47 15.91
C SER A 4 -9.01 -13.14 14.60
N THR A 5 -9.69 -12.52 13.64
CA THR A 5 -9.11 -12.13 12.35
C THR A 5 -8.06 -11.01 12.48
N ILE A 6 -8.13 -10.21 13.56
CA ILE A 6 -7.24 -9.07 13.81
C ILE A 6 -6.32 -9.26 15.01
N SER A 7 -6.35 -10.45 15.65
CA SER A 7 -5.55 -10.74 16.84
C SER A 7 -4.07 -10.98 16.55
N GLU A 8 -3.70 -11.16 15.29
CA GLU A 8 -2.32 -11.38 14.89
C GLU A 8 -2.03 -10.60 13.60
N VAL A 9 -1.16 -9.61 13.70
CA VAL A 9 -0.64 -8.81 12.58
C VAL A 9 0.76 -9.31 12.23
N LEU A 10 0.92 -9.81 11.02
CA LEU A 10 2.18 -10.35 10.51
C LEU A 10 2.75 -9.44 9.40
N HIS A 11 4.02 -9.62 9.07
CA HIS A 11 4.57 -9.05 7.85
C HIS A 11 3.92 -9.70 6.63
N TYR A 12 3.68 -8.91 5.59
CA TYR A 12 3.27 -9.42 4.29
C TYR A 12 4.44 -9.23 3.33
N ILE A 13 5.14 -10.32 3.02
CA ILE A 13 6.37 -10.30 2.22
C ILE A 13 6.28 -11.41 1.17
N ASP A 14 6.52 -11.08 -0.09
CA ASP A 14 6.54 -12.04 -1.21
C ASP A 14 5.24 -12.83 -1.37
N GLY A 15 4.10 -12.17 -1.14
CA GLY A 15 2.78 -12.79 -1.22
C GLY A 15 2.36 -13.60 0.01
N GLU A 16 3.18 -13.67 1.04
CA GLU A 16 2.94 -14.49 2.24
C GLU A 16 2.89 -13.66 3.52
N ARG A 17 2.10 -14.12 4.48
CA ARG A 17 2.09 -13.60 5.85
C ARG A 17 3.15 -14.33 6.67
N VAL A 18 4.12 -13.60 7.17
CA VAL A 18 5.28 -14.16 7.88
C VAL A 18 5.54 -13.44 9.20
N PRO A 19 5.95 -14.14 10.27
CA PRO A 19 6.38 -13.52 11.51
C PRO A 19 7.71 -12.78 11.32
N SER A 20 8.11 -11.98 12.32
CA SER A 20 9.48 -11.46 12.42
C SER A 20 10.49 -12.62 12.48
N LEU A 21 11.67 -12.42 11.90
CA LEU A 21 12.70 -13.48 11.82
C LEU A 21 13.18 -13.97 13.19
N ASP A 22 13.18 -13.10 14.18
CA ASP A 22 13.57 -13.45 15.57
C ASP A 22 12.39 -13.89 16.44
N GLY A 23 11.14 -13.87 15.90
CA GLY A 23 9.92 -14.21 16.60
C GLY A 23 9.45 -13.17 17.59
N GLU A 24 10.10 -11.99 17.67
CA GLU A 24 9.65 -10.93 18.58
C GLU A 24 8.33 -10.32 18.11
N THR A 25 7.51 -9.92 19.08
CA THR A 25 6.22 -9.28 18.86
C THR A 25 6.04 -8.06 19.73
N LEU A 26 5.20 -7.14 19.28
CA LEU A 26 4.66 -6.03 20.05
C LEU A 26 3.20 -6.35 20.40
N GLU A 27 2.73 -5.81 21.51
CA GLU A 27 1.32 -5.90 21.87
C GLU A 27 0.52 -4.84 21.10
N ASN A 28 -0.60 -5.25 20.50
CA ASN A 28 -1.58 -4.32 19.92
C ASN A 28 -2.65 -4.00 20.95
N ILE A 29 -2.87 -2.72 21.25
CA ILE A 29 -3.79 -2.26 22.30
C ILE A 29 -4.99 -1.56 21.67
N GLU A 30 -6.20 -2.01 21.99
CA GLU A 30 -7.45 -1.33 21.65
C GLU A 30 -7.57 -0.02 22.44
N PRO A 31 -7.51 1.15 21.81
CA PRO A 31 -7.46 2.43 22.54
C PRO A 31 -8.75 2.75 23.30
N ALA A 32 -9.90 2.21 22.83
CA ALA A 32 -11.19 2.43 23.48
C ALA A 32 -11.33 1.70 24.82
N THR A 33 -10.65 0.57 25.00
CA THR A 33 -10.79 -0.28 26.18
C THR A 33 -9.51 -0.43 26.99
N GLY A 34 -8.35 -0.10 26.42
CA GLY A 34 -7.03 -0.33 26.99
C GLY A 34 -6.66 -1.83 27.06
N LYS A 35 -7.41 -2.71 26.39
CA LYS A 35 -7.15 -4.15 26.39
C LYS A 35 -6.33 -4.55 25.18
N SER A 36 -5.61 -5.65 25.32
CA SER A 36 -4.90 -6.26 24.22
C SER A 36 -5.87 -6.71 23.11
N LEU A 37 -5.54 -6.37 21.88
CA LEU A 37 -6.14 -6.94 20.68
C LEU A 37 -5.40 -8.20 20.22
N GLY A 38 -4.13 -8.34 20.60
CA GLY A 38 -3.27 -9.43 20.18
C GLY A 38 -1.83 -8.96 19.92
N SER A 39 -1.15 -9.58 18.96
CA SER A 39 0.27 -9.35 18.69
C SER A 39 0.54 -8.78 17.31
N ILE A 40 1.63 -8.02 17.19
CA ILE A 40 2.16 -7.46 15.95
C ILE A 40 3.59 -7.99 15.79
N ALA A 41 3.94 -8.51 14.62
CA ALA A 41 5.32 -8.89 14.33
C ALA A 41 6.25 -7.68 14.44
N ALA A 42 7.26 -7.78 15.30
CA ALA A 42 8.22 -6.70 15.57
C ALA A 42 9.39 -6.75 14.57
N GLY A 43 9.18 -6.15 13.39
CA GLY A 43 10.19 -6.15 12.32
C GLY A 43 11.47 -5.39 12.69
N LYS A 44 12.61 -6.00 12.39
CA LYS A 44 13.95 -5.43 12.52
C LYS A 44 14.62 -5.23 11.17
N SER A 45 15.88 -4.81 11.15
CA SER A 45 16.63 -4.58 9.90
C SER A 45 16.63 -5.79 8.97
N SER A 46 16.79 -7.00 9.51
CA SER A 46 16.74 -8.24 8.74
C SER A 46 15.40 -8.51 8.06
N ASP A 47 14.29 -8.12 8.70
CA ASP A 47 12.95 -8.22 8.09
C ASP A 47 12.77 -7.18 6.99
N VAL A 48 13.31 -5.98 7.20
CA VAL A 48 13.34 -4.92 6.17
C VAL A 48 14.18 -5.37 4.97
N ASP A 49 15.37 -5.95 5.19
CA ASP A 49 16.23 -6.46 4.12
C ASP A 49 15.49 -7.54 3.31
N ARG A 50 14.81 -8.47 3.97
CA ARG A 50 13.97 -9.49 3.31
C ARG A 50 12.85 -8.88 2.48
N ALA A 51 12.18 -7.84 2.99
CA ALA A 51 11.12 -7.13 2.26
C ALA A 51 11.68 -6.40 1.04
N VAL A 52 12.85 -5.74 1.18
CA VAL A 52 13.54 -5.06 0.08
C VAL A 52 14.01 -6.05 -0.98
N GLU A 53 14.53 -7.21 -0.60
CA GLU A 53 14.91 -8.27 -1.53
C GLU A 53 13.71 -8.79 -2.33
N ALA A 54 12.56 -9.02 -1.68
CA ALA A 54 11.33 -9.42 -2.35
C ALA A 54 10.85 -8.35 -3.35
N ALA A 55 10.83 -7.08 -2.93
CA ALA A 55 10.50 -5.96 -3.78
C ALA A 55 11.47 -5.81 -4.97
N SER A 56 12.77 -6.07 -4.74
CA SER A 56 13.81 -6.02 -5.79
C SER A 56 13.60 -7.10 -6.86
N ARG A 57 13.23 -8.31 -6.46
CA ARG A 57 12.94 -9.39 -7.43
C ARG A 57 11.80 -9.04 -8.38
N ALA A 58 10.79 -8.34 -7.88
CA ALA A 58 9.63 -7.92 -8.67
C ALA A 58 9.84 -6.60 -9.45
N ALA A 59 10.85 -5.81 -9.10
CA ALA A 59 10.98 -4.43 -9.57
C ALA A 59 11.08 -4.30 -11.08
N GLN A 60 11.86 -5.15 -11.75
CA GLN A 60 12.05 -5.06 -13.20
C GLN A 60 10.76 -5.40 -13.94
N SER A 61 10.14 -6.53 -13.64
CA SER A 61 8.91 -6.97 -14.32
C SER A 61 7.76 -6.00 -14.11
N TRP A 62 7.65 -5.41 -12.90
CA TRP A 62 6.65 -4.39 -12.61
C TRP A 62 6.91 -3.07 -13.35
N ALA A 63 8.16 -2.62 -13.40
CA ALA A 63 8.57 -1.41 -14.13
C ALA A 63 8.32 -1.51 -15.64
N GLU A 64 8.54 -2.69 -16.22
CA GLU A 64 8.34 -2.98 -17.64
C GLU A 64 6.88 -3.26 -18.01
N SER A 65 6.00 -3.48 -17.02
CA SER A 65 4.57 -3.73 -17.26
C SER A 65 3.89 -2.48 -17.83
N PRO A 66 2.98 -2.64 -18.80
CA PRO A 66 2.22 -1.51 -19.36
C PRO A 66 1.44 -0.76 -18.27
N PRO A 67 1.29 0.58 -18.39
CA PRO A 67 0.50 1.38 -17.43
C PRO A 67 -0.93 0.86 -17.22
N GLU A 68 -1.55 0.30 -18.26
CA GLU A 68 -2.88 -0.30 -18.22
C GLU A 68 -2.93 -1.51 -17.30
N VAL A 69 -1.88 -2.33 -17.30
CA VAL A 69 -1.75 -3.51 -16.43
C VAL A 69 -1.61 -3.06 -14.98
N ARG A 70 -0.74 -2.09 -14.70
CA ARG A 70 -0.59 -1.52 -13.36
C ARG A 70 -1.91 -0.91 -12.86
N GLY A 71 -2.57 -0.14 -13.73
CA GLY A 71 -3.89 0.42 -13.44
C GLY A 71 -4.95 -0.65 -13.15
N TYR A 72 -4.95 -1.76 -13.89
CA TYR A 72 -5.86 -2.88 -13.66
C TYR A 72 -5.67 -3.50 -12.26
N HIS A 73 -4.43 -3.76 -11.82
CA HIS A 73 -4.17 -4.30 -10.48
C HIS A 73 -4.57 -3.32 -9.36
N LEU A 74 -4.34 -2.01 -9.55
CA LEU A 74 -4.79 -1.00 -8.60
C LEU A 74 -6.33 -0.94 -8.49
N GLU A 75 -7.05 -1.10 -9.61
CA GLU A 75 -8.52 -1.17 -9.61
C GLU A 75 -9.04 -2.44 -8.93
N LYS A 76 -8.38 -3.57 -9.13
CA LYS A 76 -8.69 -4.83 -8.43
C LYS A 76 -8.54 -4.68 -6.93
N LEU A 77 -7.45 -4.07 -6.49
CA LEU A 77 -7.20 -3.81 -5.07
C LEU A 77 -8.25 -2.85 -4.49
N ALA A 78 -8.63 -1.79 -5.22
CA ALA A 78 -9.70 -0.89 -4.83
C ALA A 78 -11.04 -1.62 -4.68
N GLN A 79 -11.39 -2.48 -5.64
CA GLN A 79 -12.59 -3.31 -5.57
C GLN A 79 -12.56 -4.27 -4.37
N GLY A 80 -11.39 -4.85 -4.06
CA GLY A 80 -11.21 -5.70 -2.88
C GLY A 80 -11.48 -4.97 -1.57
N ILE A 81 -11.07 -3.69 -1.46
CA ILE A 81 -11.39 -2.81 -0.33
C ILE A 81 -12.91 -2.54 -0.28
N GLU A 82 -13.52 -2.16 -1.41
CA GLU A 82 -14.95 -1.85 -1.49
C GLU A 82 -15.84 -3.03 -1.11
N ASN A 83 -15.46 -4.24 -1.52
CA ASN A 83 -16.17 -5.47 -1.17
C ASN A 83 -16.13 -5.79 0.34
N ARG A 84 -15.23 -5.14 1.10
CA ARG A 84 -15.00 -5.38 2.53
C ARG A 84 -15.10 -4.12 3.39
N ILE A 85 -15.85 -3.11 2.93
CA ILE A 85 -15.98 -1.83 3.66
C ILE A 85 -16.36 -2.05 5.12
N GLU A 86 -17.34 -2.92 5.41
CA GLU A 86 -17.83 -3.16 6.77
C GLU A 86 -16.75 -3.78 7.67
N ASP A 87 -16.01 -4.78 7.17
CA ASP A 87 -14.95 -5.43 7.93
C ASP A 87 -13.77 -4.48 8.15
N LEU A 88 -13.35 -3.76 7.12
CA LEU A 88 -12.25 -2.78 7.21
C LEU A 88 -12.61 -1.60 8.12
N ALA A 89 -13.85 -1.09 8.05
CA ALA A 89 -14.31 0.00 8.90
C ALA A 89 -14.36 -0.42 10.38
N MET A 90 -14.82 -1.64 10.65
CA MET A 90 -14.82 -2.18 12.00
C MET A 90 -13.39 -2.39 12.52
N ALA A 91 -12.51 -2.97 11.70
CA ALA A 91 -11.10 -3.15 12.02
C ALA A 91 -10.41 -1.83 12.34
N GLU A 92 -10.58 -0.82 11.48
CA GLU A 92 -10.00 0.50 11.68
C GLU A 92 -10.54 1.20 12.93
N SER A 93 -11.85 1.04 13.22
CA SER A 93 -12.46 1.58 14.44
C SER A 93 -11.89 0.94 15.70
N ILE A 94 -11.72 -0.36 15.74
CA ILE A 94 -11.17 -1.10 16.87
C ILE A 94 -9.70 -0.72 17.11
N ASP A 95 -8.92 -0.70 16.02
CA ASP A 95 -7.46 -0.48 16.06
C ASP A 95 -7.07 0.99 16.34
N ASN A 96 -7.84 1.95 15.81
CA ASN A 96 -7.57 3.39 15.90
C ASN A 96 -8.38 4.11 16.99
N GLY A 97 -9.53 3.55 17.38
CA GLY A 97 -10.44 4.18 18.35
C GLY A 97 -11.43 5.19 17.77
N LYS A 98 -11.43 5.45 16.47
CA LYS A 98 -12.40 6.35 15.81
C LYS A 98 -13.80 5.74 15.74
N PRO A 99 -14.86 6.55 15.62
CA PRO A 99 -16.20 6.03 15.38
C PRO A 99 -16.26 5.20 14.09
N VAL A 100 -16.87 4.01 14.15
CA VAL A 100 -17.02 3.12 12.98
C VAL A 100 -17.76 3.79 11.83
N SER A 101 -18.70 4.70 12.12
CA SER A 101 -19.41 5.49 11.10
C SER A 101 -18.49 6.37 10.27
N VAL A 102 -17.45 6.94 10.89
CA VAL A 102 -16.44 7.76 10.20
C VAL A 102 -15.56 6.89 9.32
N ALA A 103 -15.04 5.78 9.87
CA ALA A 103 -14.25 4.83 9.08
C ALA A 103 -15.04 4.34 7.85
N ARG A 104 -16.31 3.93 8.05
CA ARG A 104 -17.19 3.42 6.99
C ARG A 104 -17.50 4.45 5.91
N SER A 105 -17.81 5.70 6.27
CA SER A 105 -18.29 6.71 5.33
C SER A 105 -17.19 7.56 4.70
N LEU A 106 -16.01 7.58 5.30
CA LEU A 106 -14.91 8.45 4.87
C LEU A 106 -13.62 7.67 4.60
N ASP A 107 -13.01 7.03 5.61
CA ASP A 107 -11.64 6.59 5.52
C ASP A 107 -11.47 5.41 4.56
N ILE A 108 -12.30 4.37 4.69
CA ILE A 108 -12.21 3.19 3.83
C ILE A 108 -12.60 3.51 2.37
N PRO A 109 -13.70 4.25 2.08
CA PRO A 109 -14.00 4.67 0.71
C PRO A 109 -12.89 5.53 0.09
N ARG A 110 -12.24 6.40 0.87
CA ARG A 110 -11.12 7.20 0.38
C ARG A 110 -9.87 6.37 0.08
N ALA A 111 -9.62 5.32 0.85
CA ALA A 111 -8.53 4.40 0.56
C ALA A 111 -8.73 3.72 -0.82
N ALA A 112 -9.94 3.26 -1.13
CA ALA A 112 -10.28 2.72 -2.45
C ALA A 112 -10.19 3.79 -3.55
N ALA A 113 -10.70 5.00 -3.28
CA ALA A 113 -10.65 6.12 -4.22
C ALA A 113 -9.21 6.53 -4.58
N ASN A 114 -8.24 6.46 -3.65
CA ASN A 114 -6.83 6.71 -3.95
C ASN A 114 -6.31 5.73 -4.99
N LEU A 115 -6.57 4.44 -4.82
CA LEU A 115 -6.14 3.40 -5.76
C LEU A 115 -6.75 3.63 -7.15
N ARG A 116 -8.04 3.95 -7.24
CA ARG A 116 -8.72 4.27 -8.50
C ARG A 116 -8.16 5.52 -9.18
N PHE A 117 -7.89 6.57 -8.39
CA PHE A 117 -7.31 7.80 -8.92
C PHE A 117 -5.95 7.52 -9.58
N PHE A 118 -5.05 6.82 -8.89
CA PHE A 118 -3.73 6.52 -9.43
C PHE A 118 -3.75 5.45 -10.51
N ALA A 119 -4.73 4.53 -10.51
CA ALA A 119 -4.98 3.64 -11.64
C ALA A 119 -5.30 4.41 -12.93
N GLY A 120 -6.12 5.45 -12.83
CA GLY A 120 -6.40 6.35 -13.95
C GLY A 120 -5.17 7.19 -14.34
N ALA A 121 -4.50 7.79 -13.35
CA ALA A 121 -3.31 8.62 -13.59
C ALA A 121 -2.19 7.86 -14.32
N ALA A 122 -1.97 6.58 -14.00
CA ALA A 122 -0.99 5.74 -14.67
C ALA A 122 -1.23 5.64 -16.18
N ARG A 123 -2.51 5.55 -16.60
CA ARG A 123 -2.91 5.39 -18.00
C ARG A 123 -2.77 6.67 -18.83
N TYR A 124 -2.84 7.81 -18.16
CA TYR A 124 -2.86 9.13 -18.81
C TYR A 124 -1.60 9.96 -18.53
N GLN A 125 -0.52 9.31 -18.12
CA GLN A 125 0.76 9.99 -17.95
C GLN A 125 1.29 10.45 -19.32
N HIS A 126 1.64 11.73 -19.42
CA HIS A 126 2.20 12.32 -20.62
C HIS A 126 3.72 12.44 -20.52
N GLU A 127 4.37 12.27 -21.64
CA GLU A 127 5.78 12.59 -21.85
C GLU A 127 5.88 13.85 -22.71
N ASP A 128 6.75 14.80 -22.32
CA ASP A 128 6.93 16.03 -23.04
C ASP A 128 7.96 15.86 -24.16
N ALA A 129 7.63 16.41 -25.32
CA ALA A 129 8.57 16.49 -26.45
C ALA A 129 8.55 17.89 -27.07
N PHE A 130 9.72 18.47 -27.29
CA PHE A 130 9.83 19.78 -27.91
C PHE A 130 11.02 19.86 -28.89
N ARG A 131 10.91 20.73 -29.87
CA ARG A 131 11.95 20.98 -30.85
C ARG A 131 12.78 22.21 -30.49
N THR A 132 14.09 22.08 -30.50
CA THR A 132 15.04 23.19 -30.48
C THR A 132 15.54 23.44 -31.89
N ARG A 133 15.44 24.68 -32.36
CA ARG A 133 15.99 25.10 -33.67
C ARG A 133 17.39 25.67 -33.46
N LEU A 134 18.36 25.11 -34.17
CA LEU A 134 19.71 25.61 -34.26
C LEU A 134 19.98 26.13 -35.68
N PRO A 135 20.96 27.02 -35.93
CA PRO A 135 21.35 27.40 -37.26
C PRO A 135 21.75 26.17 -38.10
N GLY A 136 20.94 25.80 -39.08
CA GLY A 136 21.16 24.65 -39.97
C GLY A 136 20.73 23.29 -39.42
N ASP A 137 20.12 23.20 -38.22
CA ASP A 137 19.72 21.92 -37.63
C ASP A 137 18.44 22.02 -36.78
N GLN A 138 17.84 20.87 -36.49
CA GLN A 138 16.70 20.73 -35.59
C GLN A 138 16.91 19.54 -34.65
N LEU A 139 16.81 19.80 -33.35
CA LEU A 139 16.91 18.77 -32.31
C LEU A 139 15.53 18.48 -31.69
N TRP A 140 15.22 17.21 -31.51
CA TRP A 140 14.11 16.76 -30.70
C TRP A 140 14.60 16.48 -29.27
N ASN A 141 13.93 17.09 -28.31
CA ASN A 141 14.14 16.82 -26.90
C ASN A 141 12.92 16.05 -26.40
N VAL A 142 13.15 14.94 -25.74
CA VAL A 142 12.09 14.10 -25.19
C VAL A 142 12.37 13.88 -23.70
N SER A 143 11.37 14.16 -22.86
CA SER A 143 11.41 13.85 -21.44
C SER A 143 10.83 12.45 -21.23
N VAL A 144 11.62 11.52 -20.68
CA VAL A 144 11.19 10.15 -20.43
C VAL A 144 11.14 9.92 -18.93
N THR A 145 9.94 9.66 -18.39
CA THR A 145 9.73 9.31 -16.99
C THR A 145 9.95 7.81 -16.79
N ARG A 146 10.77 7.45 -15.80
CA ARG A 146 11.05 6.06 -15.45
C ARG A 146 10.84 5.81 -13.95
N PRO A 147 10.42 4.58 -13.55
CA PRO A 147 10.38 4.18 -12.15
C PRO A 147 11.78 4.31 -11.52
N ILE A 148 11.83 4.78 -10.28
CA ILE A 148 13.08 4.88 -9.51
C ILE A 148 13.49 3.54 -8.86
N GLY A 149 12.65 2.51 -8.96
CA GLY A 149 12.89 1.18 -8.40
C GLY A 149 11.99 0.85 -7.22
N ILE A 150 12.52 0.77 -6.02
CA ILE A 150 11.78 0.41 -4.80
C ILE A 150 11.44 1.67 -4.01
N SER A 151 10.18 1.82 -3.62
CA SER A 151 9.71 2.95 -2.80
C SER A 151 9.45 2.50 -1.36
N GLY A 152 10.14 3.12 -0.40
CA GLY A 152 9.84 2.99 1.02
C GLY A 152 8.69 3.90 1.42
N CYS A 153 7.54 3.33 1.84
CA CYS A 153 6.33 4.08 2.18
C CYS A 153 6.02 3.97 3.67
N ILE A 154 6.19 5.06 4.42
CA ILE A 154 5.88 5.13 5.86
C ILE A 154 4.61 5.94 6.04
N SER A 155 3.60 5.39 6.72
CA SER A 155 2.32 6.06 6.99
C SER A 155 2.06 6.25 8.49
N PRO A 156 1.39 7.36 8.88
CA PRO A 156 1.03 7.65 10.25
C PRO A 156 -0.21 6.87 10.71
N TRP A 157 -0.54 7.00 12.00
CA TRP A 157 -1.61 6.29 12.68
C TRP A 157 -3.01 6.93 12.58
N ASN A 158 -3.11 8.21 12.25
CA ASN A 158 -4.36 8.97 12.38
C ASN A 158 -5.43 8.64 11.33
N LEU A 159 -5.02 8.21 10.13
CA LEU A 159 -5.89 7.74 9.04
C LEU A 159 -5.23 6.51 8.40
N PRO A 160 -5.26 5.34 9.09
CA PRO A 160 -4.38 4.21 8.78
C PRO A 160 -4.42 3.77 7.32
N LEU A 161 -5.53 3.16 6.86
CA LEU A 161 -5.63 2.64 5.51
C LEU A 161 -5.61 3.75 4.46
N TYR A 162 -6.28 4.88 4.73
CA TYR A 162 -6.36 6.01 3.80
C TYR A 162 -4.97 6.57 3.46
N LEU A 163 -4.15 6.88 4.47
CA LEU A 163 -2.81 7.44 4.23
C LEU A 163 -1.80 6.39 3.76
N PHE A 164 -2.02 5.12 4.10
CA PHE A 164 -1.22 4.04 3.55
C PHE A 164 -1.42 3.90 2.04
N THR A 165 -2.68 3.84 1.58
CA THR A 165 -2.98 3.78 0.14
C THR A 165 -2.55 5.04 -0.60
N TRP A 166 -2.58 6.23 0.04
CA TRP A 166 -2.08 7.47 -0.54
C TRP A 166 -0.60 7.44 -0.89
N LYS A 167 0.18 6.59 -0.22
CA LYS A 167 1.61 6.44 -0.47
C LYS A 167 1.93 5.29 -1.42
N ILE A 168 1.30 4.14 -1.23
CA ILE A 168 1.60 2.97 -2.05
C ILE A 168 1.02 3.07 -3.47
N ALA A 169 -0.17 3.65 -3.64
CA ALA A 169 -0.84 3.71 -4.92
C ALA A 169 -0.06 4.51 -6.00
N PRO A 170 0.43 5.75 -5.73
CA PRO A 170 1.23 6.48 -6.71
C PRO A 170 2.55 5.77 -7.05
N ALA A 171 3.21 5.14 -6.07
CA ALA A 171 4.44 4.40 -6.30
C ALA A 171 4.21 3.21 -7.24
N LEU A 172 3.20 2.39 -6.97
CA LEU A 172 2.82 1.26 -7.81
C LEU A 172 2.37 1.72 -9.21
N ALA A 173 1.57 2.79 -9.30
CA ALA A 173 1.14 3.37 -10.56
C ALA A 173 2.32 3.83 -11.43
N ALA A 174 3.34 4.43 -10.81
CA ALA A 174 4.56 4.87 -11.48
C ALA A 174 5.50 3.72 -11.91
N GLY A 175 5.20 2.46 -11.55
CA GLY A 175 6.01 1.29 -11.88
C GLY A 175 7.09 0.96 -10.85
N CYS A 176 7.05 1.57 -9.65
CA CYS A 176 7.90 1.19 -8.52
C CYS A 176 7.27 0.02 -7.76
N THR A 177 8.10 -0.87 -7.21
CA THR A 177 7.68 -1.77 -6.14
C THR A 177 7.72 -1.05 -4.79
N VAL A 178 7.04 -1.59 -3.79
CA VAL A 178 6.83 -0.89 -2.51
C VAL A 178 7.23 -1.74 -1.32
N VAL A 179 7.93 -1.13 -0.39
CA VAL A 179 8.05 -1.61 0.99
C VAL A 179 7.27 -0.65 1.88
N GLY A 180 6.09 -1.06 2.33
CA GLY A 180 5.17 -0.26 3.13
C GLY A 180 5.29 -0.54 4.61
N LYS A 181 5.53 0.51 5.42
CA LYS A 181 5.53 0.42 6.88
C LYS A 181 4.37 1.26 7.43
N PRO A 182 3.24 0.66 7.84
CA PRO A 182 2.20 1.34 8.61
C PRO A 182 2.73 1.72 10.00
N SER A 183 1.99 2.56 10.72
CA SER A 183 2.30 2.80 12.12
C SER A 183 2.07 1.53 12.95
N GLU A 184 2.95 1.26 13.89
CA GLU A 184 2.87 0.14 14.84
C GLU A 184 1.66 0.24 15.78
N VAL A 185 1.06 1.40 15.95
CA VAL A 185 -0.13 1.58 16.79
C VAL A 185 -1.45 1.40 16.05
N THR A 186 -1.43 1.25 14.73
CA THR A 186 -2.63 1.01 13.90
C THR A 186 -2.30 0.18 12.65
N PRO A 187 -1.79 -1.05 12.78
CA PRO A 187 -1.30 -1.81 11.64
C PRO A 187 -2.36 -2.73 10.99
N VAL A 188 -3.51 -2.92 11.65
CA VAL A 188 -4.47 -3.98 11.29
C VAL A 188 -5.00 -3.83 9.85
N THR A 189 -5.38 -2.62 9.45
CA THR A 189 -5.94 -2.43 8.11
C THR A 189 -4.89 -2.58 7.00
N ALA A 190 -3.60 -2.38 7.30
CA ALA A 190 -2.52 -2.67 6.35
C ALA A 190 -2.29 -4.19 6.18
N ASP A 191 -2.36 -4.99 7.26
CA ASP A 191 -2.33 -6.46 7.18
C ASP A 191 -3.53 -6.99 6.37
N LEU A 192 -4.73 -6.46 6.62
CA LEU A 192 -5.92 -6.82 5.85
C LEU A 192 -5.79 -6.44 4.36
N LEU A 193 -5.14 -5.32 4.04
CA LEU A 193 -4.85 -4.95 2.66
C LEU A 193 -3.90 -5.94 1.99
N GLY A 194 -2.88 -6.43 2.70
CA GLY A 194 -1.99 -7.49 2.21
C GLY A 194 -2.76 -8.76 1.84
N ARG A 195 -3.72 -9.17 2.70
CA ARG A 195 -4.61 -10.32 2.41
C ARG A 195 -5.48 -10.08 1.17
N ILE A 196 -6.04 -8.88 1.04
CA ILE A 196 -6.81 -8.48 -0.16
C ILE A 196 -5.92 -8.54 -1.40
N ALA A 197 -4.68 -8.08 -1.32
CA ALA A 197 -3.73 -8.13 -2.43
C ALA A 197 -3.45 -9.58 -2.88
N SER A 198 -3.27 -10.53 -1.95
CA SER A 198 -3.11 -11.95 -2.28
C SER A 198 -4.30 -12.56 -3.02
N GLU A 199 -5.51 -12.09 -2.74
CA GLU A 199 -6.73 -12.63 -3.34
C GLU A 199 -7.06 -11.99 -4.69
N THR A 200 -6.57 -10.78 -4.93
CA THR A 200 -6.86 -10.03 -6.15
C THR A 200 -5.81 -10.20 -7.24
N GLY A 201 -4.66 -10.75 -6.94
CA GLY A 201 -3.57 -11.09 -7.87
C GLY A 201 -2.63 -9.94 -8.15
#